data_bc1244b5ca474a1497a38792d4f60461
#
_entry.id   bc1244b5ca474a1497a38792d4f60461
#
_cell.length_a   1.000
_cell.length_b   1.000
_cell.length_c   1.000
_cell.angle_alpha   90.00
_cell.angle_beta   90.00
_cell.angle_gamma   90.00
#
_symmetry.space_group_name_H-M   'P 1'
#
loop_
_entity.id
_entity.type
_entity.pdbx_description
1 polymer ?
#
loop_
_entity_poly.entity_id
_entity_poly.type
_entity_poly.pdbx_seq_one_letter_code
_entity_poly.pdbx_strand_id
1 'polypeptide(L)'
;GKDIQKDPEEAKRSIGYLPELPPLYVDMTVREYLEFVAELKKVPKKERKQQIDEVMEMTQITDMQQRLIRNLSKGYRQRVGLAQAILGYPEVIILDEPTVGLDPKQIIEIRDLIRKLGENHTVILSSHILSEVSAVCDHIMIIAHGKLVASDSPENLHKLMSGSMELNLEVKGSAAAVKSALQEISQIDRIEENTEASKNVAKMKVISKENADIREQVFYALADAKLPILEMTHAEKSLEDIFLELTE
;
A
#
# COMPACT_ATOMS: atom_id res chain seq x y z
N GLY A 1 22.99 -10.70 11.32
CA GLY A 1 23.45 -11.32 10.18
C GLY A 1 23.66 -12.82 10.26
N LYS A 2 22.61 -13.62 9.99
CA LYS A 2 22.72 -15.08 9.86
C LYS A 2 22.63 -15.43 8.36
N ASP A 3 23.55 -16.26 7.89
CA ASP A 3 23.54 -16.74 6.50
C ASP A 3 22.57 -17.91 6.36
N ILE A 4 21.50 -17.74 5.61
CA ILE A 4 20.45 -18.75 5.45
C ILE A 4 20.93 -20.05 4.79
N GLN A 5 22.01 -20.00 4.03
CA GLN A 5 22.60 -21.20 3.41
C GLN A 5 23.53 -21.96 4.36
N LYS A 6 24.22 -21.23 5.24
CA LYS A 6 25.19 -21.83 6.18
C LYS A 6 24.55 -22.26 7.49
N ASP A 7 23.60 -21.48 7.98
CA ASP A 7 22.93 -21.72 9.26
C ASP A 7 21.40 -21.48 9.15
N PRO A 8 20.69 -22.35 8.40
CA PRO A 8 19.27 -22.16 8.10
C PRO A 8 18.39 -22.20 9.35
N GLU A 9 18.76 -22.96 10.38
CA GLU A 9 17.97 -23.05 11.62
C GLU A 9 18.00 -21.73 12.39
N GLU A 10 19.17 -21.14 12.57
CA GLU A 10 19.34 -19.86 13.25
C GLU A 10 18.72 -18.71 12.45
N ALA A 11 18.90 -18.70 11.13
CA ALA A 11 18.29 -17.70 10.26
C ALA A 11 16.76 -17.74 10.34
N LYS A 12 16.15 -18.93 10.28
CA LYS A 12 14.70 -19.11 10.38
C LYS A 12 14.12 -18.68 11.73
N ARG A 13 14.90 -18.80 12.81
CA ARG A 13 14.47 -18.31 14.14
C ARG A 13 14.30 -16.80 14.21
N SER A 14 15.10 -16.07 13.42
CA SER A 14 15.02 -14.61 13.32
C SER A 14 13.90 -14.13 12.39
N ILE A 15 13.13 -15.04 11.75
CA ILE A 15 12.11 -14.72 10.76
C ILE A 15 10.73 -15.18 11.24
N GLY A 16 9.78 -14.26 11.23
CA GLY A 16 8.36 -14.55 11.29
C GLY A 16 7.78 -14.53 9.87
N TYR A 17 6.95 -15.50 9.51
CA TYR A 17 6.38 -15.58 8.18
C TYR A 17 4.87 -15.82 8.22
N LEU A 18 4.14 -14.98 7.50
CA LEU A 18 2.72 -15.12 7.23
C LEU A 18 2.56 -15.34 5.72
N PRO A 19 2.25 -16.55 5.24
CA PRO A 19 1.86 -16.77 3.85
C PRO A 19 0.44 -16.25 3.58
N GLU A 20 0.10 -16.02 2.32
CA GLU A 20 -1.24 -15.60 1.87
C GLU A 20 -2.36 -16.47 2.47
N LEU A 21 -2.14 -17.78 2.49
CA LEU A 21 -3.04 -18.78 3.12
C LEU A 21 -2.33 -19.42 4.31
N PRO A 22 -2.55 -18.92 5.54
CA PRO A 22 -1.89 -19.47 6.73
C PRO A 22 -2.26 -20.95 6.95
N PRO A 23 -1.28 -21.86 7.09
CA PRO A 23 -1.50 -23.29 7.31
C PRO A 23 -1.85 -23.56 8.79
N LEU A 24 -3.05 -23.17 9.19
CA LEU A 24 -3.51 -23.29 10.58
C LEU A 24 -4.04 -24.69 10.89
N TYR A 25 -3.81 -25.19 12.10
CA TYR A 25 -4.43 -26.41 12.59
C TYR A 25 -5.88 -26.13 13.03
N VAL A 26 -6.81 -26.35 12.11
CA VAL A 26 -8.21 -25.90 12.21
C VAL A 26 -9.01 -26.56 13.33
N ASP A 27 -8.57 -27.73 13.83
CA ASP A 27 -9.19 -28.47 14.91
C ASP A 27 -8.70 -28.07 16.31
N MET A 28 -7.73 -27.15 16.38
CA MET A 28 -7.28 -26.51 17.61
C MET A 28 -8.06 -25.23 17.88
N THR A 29 -8.18 -24.86 19.17
CA THR A 29 -8.55 -23.49 19.55
C THR A 29 -7.40 -22.53 19.22
N VAL A 30 -7.69 -21.22 19.14
CA VAL A 30 -6.64 -20.20 18.92
C VAL A 30 -5.53 -20.29 19.96
N ARG A 31 -5.88 -20.44 21.24
CA ARG A 31 -4.89 -20.54 22.31
C ARG A 31 -4.04 -21.81 22.21
N GLU A 32 -4.65 -22.98 22.03
CA GLU A 32 -3.91 -24.24 21.85
C GLU A 32 -2.94 -24.18 20.67
N TYR A 33 -3.39 -23.56 19.58
CA TYR A 33 -2.54 -23.39 18.41
C TYR A 33 -1.33 -22.48 18.69
N LEU A 34 -1.54 -21.35 19.34
CA LEU A 34 -0.44 -20.43 19.69
C LEU A 34 0.51 -21.05 20.74
N GLU A 35 0.01 -21.87 21.66
CA GLU A 35 0.85 -22.64 22.60
C GLU A 35 1.73 -23.64 21.84
N PHE A 36 1.14 -24.36 20.89
CA PHE A 36 1.89 -25.28 20.03
C PHE A 36 2.96 -24.54 19.20
N VAL A 37 2.62 -23.41 18.61
CA VAL A 37 3.58 -22.58 17.85
C VAL A 37 4.70 -22.05 18.75
N ALA A 38 4.40 -21.59 19.98
CA ALA A 38 5.39 -21.13 20.93
C ALA A 38 6.38 -22.24 21.29
N GLU A 39 5.90 -23.48 21.38
CA GLU A 39 6.74 -24.65 21.60
C GLU A 39 7.67 -24.95 20.41
N LEU A 40 7.13 -24.95 19.20
CA LEU A 40 7.90 -25.14 17.96
C LEU A 40 8.99 -24.08 17.80
N LYS A 41 8.66 -22.82 18.10
CA LYS A 41 9.61 -21.69 18.06
C LYS A 41 10.61 -21.69 19.24
N LYS A 42 10.51 -22.67 20.14
CA LYS A 42 11.36 -22.80 21.34
C LYS A 42 11.31 -21.60 22.28
N VAL A 43 10.16 -20.91 22.34
CA VAL A 43 9.93 -19.84 23.32
C VAL A 43 10.10 -20.42 24.74
N PRO A 44 10.86 -19.78 25.64
CA PRO A 44 11.08 -20.28 27.02
C PRO A 44 9.73 -20.48 27.73
N LYS A 45 9.55 -21.64 28.38
CA LYS A 45 8.26 -22.03 28.97
C LYS A 45 7.68 -20.97 29.92
N LYS A 46 8.56 -20.27 30.68
CA LYS A 46 8.16 -19.19 31.58
C LYS A 46 7.60 -17.94 30.87
N GLU A 47 7.93 -17.73 29.62
CA GLU A 47 7.57 -16.55 28.84
C GLU A 47 6.38 -16.82 27.90
N ARG A 48 6.08 -18.10 27.58
CA ARG A 48 5.06 -18.49 26.58
C ARG A 48 3.71 -17.85 26.86
N LYS A 49 3.21 -17.95 28.10
CA LYS A 49 1.89 -17.41 28.44
C LYS A 49 1.82 -15.90 28.17
N GLN A 50 2.81 -15.16 28.65
CA GLN A 50 2.86 -13.71 28.49
C GLN A 50 2.92 -13.34 27.02
N GLN A 51 3.84 -13.93 26.23
CA GLN A 51 3.98 -13.63 24.81
C GLN A 51 2.72 -13.99 24.01
N ILE A 52 2.04 -15.11 24.34
CA ILE A 52 0.78 -15.48 23.70
C ILE A 52 -0.31 -14.45 23.99
N ASP A 53 -0.45 -14.03 25.26
CA ASP A 53 -1.44 -13.02 25.64
C ASP A 53 -1.16 -11.69 24.93
N GLU A 54 0.10 -11.24 24.86
CA GLU A 54 0.51 -10.02 24.15
C GLU A 54 0.23 -10.08 22.65
N VAL A 55 0.60 -11.16 21.96
CA VAL A 55 0.35 -11.26 20.50
C VAL A 55 -1.14 -11.39 20.20
N MET A 56 -1.94 -12.02 21.05
CA MET A 56 -3.40 -12.07 20.90
C MET A 56 -4.03 -10.68 21.06
N GLU A 57 -3.53 -9.88 21.98
CA GLU A 57 -3.98 -8.49 22.16
C GLU A 57 -3.59 -7.64 20.95
N MET A 58 -2.32 -7.70 20.52
CA MET A 58 -1.82 -6.96 19.36
C MET A 58 -2.61 -7.27 18.08
N THR A 59 -2.97 -8.53 17.86
CA THR A 59 -3.73 -8.99 16.69
C THR A 59 -5.24 -8.95 16.88
N GLN A 60 -5.72 -8.50 18.04
CA GLN A 60 -7.15 -8.36 18.39
C GLN A 60 -7.94 -9.68 18.25
N ILE A 61 -7.41 -10.77 18.79
CA ILE A 61 -8.05 -12.10 18.78
C ILE A 61 -8.27 -12.68 20.18
N THR A 62 -8.09 -11.88 21.23
CA THR A 62 -8.21 -12.33 22.63
C THR A 62 -9.60 -12.88 22.94
N ASP A 63 -10.65 -12.28 22.39
CA ASP A 63 -12.04 -12.73 22.52
C ASP A 63 -12.33 -14.08 21.83
N MET A 64 -11.49 -14.46 20.86
CA MET A 64 -11.61 -15.71 20.11
C MET A 64 -10.72 -16.85 20.64
N GLN A 65 -9.96 -16.64 21.70
CA GLN A 65 -8.93 -17.57 22.20
C GLN A 65 -9.41 -18.99 22.43
N GLN A 66 -10.67 -19.19 22.84
CA GLN A 66 -11.27 -20.50 23.10
C GLN A 66 -12.06 -21.07 21.91
N ARG A 67 -12.14 -20.33 20.80
CA ARG A 67 -12.82 -20.80 19.59
C ARG A 67 -11.93 -21.71 18.77
N LEU A 68 -12.54 -22.76 18.20
CA LEU A 68 -11.87 -23.58 17.17
C LEU A 68 -11.59 -22.72 15.93
N ILE A 69 -10.39 -22.83 15.40
CA ILE A 69 -9.93 -22.05 14.25
C ILE A 69 -10.83 -22.28 13.02
N ARG A 70 -11.36 -23.50 12.82
CA ARG A 70 -12.31 -23.78 11.74
C ARG A 70 -13.59 -22.95 11.77
N ASN A 71 -13.99 -22.45 12.95
CA ASN A 71 -15.19 -21.65 13.16
C ASN A 71 -14.93 -20.14 13.06
N LEU A 72 -13.71 -19.73 12.72
CA LEU A 72 -13.33 -18.34 12.52
C LEU A 72 -13.61 -17.87 11.10
N SER A 73 -13.95 -16.58 10.94
CA SER A 73 -13.96 -15.92 9.63
C SER A 73 -12.56 -15.90 8.99
N LYS A 74 -12.49 -15.61 7.69
CA LYS A 74 -11.20 -15.45 6.99
C LYS A 74 -10.31 -14.41 7.68
N GLY A 75 -10.87 -13.24 8.05
CA GLY A 75 -10.13 -12.19 8.73
C GLY A 75 -9.57 -12.60 10.09
N TYR A 76 -10.34 -13.32 10.89
CA TYR A 76 -9.82 -13.86 12.16
C TYR A 76 -8.72 -14.92 11.95
N ARG A 77 -8.84 -15.78 10.93
CA ARG A 77 -7.75 -16.72 10.59
C ARG A 77 -6.49 -16.02 10.16
N GLN A 78 -6.60 -14.94 9.39
CA GLN A 78 -5.47 -14.10 9.00
C GLN A 78 -4.79 -13.50 10.23
N ARG A 79 -5.56 -12.99 11.20
CA ARG A 79 -5.04 -12.47 12.48
C ARG A 79 -4.35 -13.54 13.33
N VAL A 80 -4.87 -14.77 13.34
CA VAL A 80 -4.20 -15.92 14.00
C VAL A 80 -2.86 -16.23 13.31
N GLY A 81 -2.84 -16.23 11.97
CA GLY A 81 -1.59 -16.39 11.21
C GLY A 81 -0.58 -15.28 11.50
N LEU A 82 -1.05 -14.04 11.63
CA LEU A 82 -0.19 -12.90 12.00
C LEU A 82 0.33 -13.04 13.44
N ALA A 83 -0.51 -13.45 14.39
CA ALA A 83 -0.07 -13.75 15.76
C ALA A 83 1.03 -14.83 15.79
N GLN A 84 0.86 -15.88 14.97
CA GLN A 84 1.89 -16.91 14.77
C GLN A 84 3.19 -16.32 14.24
N ALA A 85 3.14 -15.41 13.26
CA ALA A 85 4.33 -14.79 12.68
C ALA A 85 5.10 -13.97 13.72
N ILE A 86 4.39 -13.17 14.51
CA ILE A 86 4.95 -12.26 15.53
C ILE A 86 5.49 -13.00 16.75
N LEU A 87 4.88 -14.14 17.14
CA LEU A 87 5.21 -14.88 18.34
C LEU A 87 6.70 -15.26 18.36
N GLY A 88 7.37 -14.98 19.47
CA GLY A 88 8.82 -15.11 19.63
C GLY A 88 9.60 -13.85 19.25
N TYR A 89 8.93 -12.77 18.85
CA TYR A 89 9.50 -11.45 18.51
C TYR A 89 10.69 -11.55 17.55
N PRO A 90 10.47 -12.08 16.32
CA PRO A 90 11.54 -12.23 15.33
C PRO A 90 12.06 -10.85 14.87
N GLU A 91 13.34 -10.76 14.53
CA GLU A 91 13.93 -9.51 14.00
C GLU A 91 13.32 -9.09 12.67
N VAL A 92 12.92 -10.06 11.83
CA VAL A 92 12.32 -9.85 10.50
C VAL A 92 10.96 -10.52 10.45
N ILE A 93 9.96 -9.80 9.94
CA ILE A 93 8.60 -10.31 9.70
C ILE A 93 8.32 -10.21 8.22
N ILE A 94 7.98 -11.33 7.59
CA ILE A 94 7.59 -11.40 6.17
C ILE A 94 6.10 -11.65 6.11
N LEU A 95 5.37 -10.77 5.45
CA LEU A 95 3.92 -10.81 5.28
C LEU A 95 3.59 -10.90 3.79
N ASP A 96 3.02 -12.03 3.40
CA ASP A 96 2.63 -12.29 2.02
C ASP A 96 1.13 -12.04 1.87
N GLU A 97 0.77 -10.99 1.12
CA GLU A 97 -0.62 -10.57 0.87
C GLU A 97 -1.49 -10.51 2.15
N PRO A 98 -1.07 -9.82 3.23
CA PRO A 98 -1.72 -9.92 4.55
C PRO A 98 -3.15 -9.38 4.60
N THR A 99 -3.59 -8.61 3.60
CA THR A 99 -4.90 -7.94 3.53
C THR A 99 -5.88 -8.61 2.58
N VAL A 100 -5.45 -9.64 1.83
CA VAL A 100 -6.28 -10.30 0.82
C VAL A 100 -7.55 -10.90 1.42
N GLY A 101 -8.70 -10.44 0.89
CA GLY A 101 -10.04 -10.93 1.26
C GLY A 101 -10.51 -10.47 2.64
N LEU A 102 -9.94 -9.41 3.16
CA LEU A 102 -10.43 -8.68 4.32
C LEU A 102 -11.42 -7.59 3.88
N ASP A 103 -12.32 -7.20 4.79
CA ASP A 103 -13.16 -6.03 4.58
C ASP A 103 -12.38 -4.71 4.83
N PRO A 104 -12.87 -3.55 4.34
CA PRO A 104 -12.15 -2.27 4.46
C PRO A 104 -11.76 -1.88 5.89
N LYS A 105 -12.59 -2.21 6.88
CA LYS A 105 -12.28 -1.93 8.28
C LYS A 105 -11.11 -2.79 8.77
N GLN A 106 -11.12 -4.08 8.45
CA GLN A 106 -10.06 -5.00 8.81
C GLN A 106 -8.74 -4.63 8.13
N ILE A 107 -8.78 -4.16 6.89
CA ILE A 107 -7.59 -3.66 6.17
C ILE A 107 -6.93 -2.51 6.95
N ILE A 108 -7.72 -1.53 7.40
CA ILE A 108 -7.20 -0.40 8.19
C ILE A 108 -6.53 -0.92 9.48
N GLU A 109 -7.18 -1.81 10.21
CA GLU A 109 -6.67 -2.37 11.45
C GLU A 109 -5.36 -3.16 11.25
N ILE A 110 -5.26 -3.93 10.16
CA ILE A 110 -4.01 -4.67 9.82
C ILE A 110 -2.89 -3.71 9.41
N ARG A 111 -3.19 -2.66 8.65
CA ARG A 111 -2.20 -1.62 8.30
C ARG A 111 -1.62 -0.94 9.55
N ASP A 112 -2.48 -0.56 10.49
CA ASP A 112 -2.05 0.06 11.73
C ASP A 112 -1.18 -0.88 12.57
N LEU A 113 -1.51 -2.17 12.57
CA LEU A 113 -0.69 -3.19 13.21
C LEU A 113 0.68 -3.33 12.52
N ILE A 114 0.72 -3.39 11.19
CA ILE A 114 1.97 -3.49 10.42
C ILE A 114 2.88 -2.27 10.72
N ARG A 115 2.34 -1.05 10.75
CA ARG A 115 3.11 0.15 11.13
C ARG A 115 3.71 0.02 12.52
N LYS A 116 2.90 -0.43 13.50
CA LYS A 116 3.36 -0.66 14.87
C LYS A 116 4.47 -1.71 14.96
N LEU A 117 4.37 -2.78 14.16
CA LEU A 117 5.42 -3.79 14.08
C LEU A 117 6.71 -3.21 13.48
N GLY A 118 6.61 -2.32 12.50
CA GLY A 118 7.75 -1.62 11.88
C GLY A 118 8.58 -0.77 12.85
N GLU A 119 8.02 -0.36 14.00
CA GLU A 119 8.77 0.38 15.02
C GLU A 119 9.88 -0.45 15.68
N ASN A 120 9.71 -1.78 15.76
CA ASN A 120 10.61 -2.68 16.48
C ASN A 120 11.13 -3.85 15.63
N HIS A 121 10.60 -4.04 14.43
CA HIS A 121 10.94 -5.14 13.54
C HIS A 121 11.21 -4.63 12.12
N THR A 122 12.03 -5.35 11.38
CA THR A 122 12.07 -5.17 9.92
C THR A 122 10.89 -5.92 9.31
N VAL A 123 9.93 -5.21 8.70
CA VAL A 123 8.77 -5.82 8.06
C VAL A 123 8.95 -5.81 6.55
N ILE A 124 8.85 -6.98 5.92
CA ILE A 124 8.80 -7.14 4.47
C ILE A 124 7.38 -7.52 4.10
N LEU A 125 6.75 -6.70 3.26
CA LEU A 125 5.37 -6.86 2.82
C LEU A 125 5.32 -7.11 1.32
N SER A 126 4.67 -8.19 0.88
CA SER A 126 4.24 -8.32 -0.51
C SER A 126 2.77 -7.92 -0.65
N SER A 127 2.43 -7.18 -1.69
CA SER A 127 1.05 -6.90 -2.08
C SER A 127 0.97 -6.51 -3.55
N HIS A 128 -0.17 -6.84 -4.16
CA HIS A 128 -0.53 -6.37 -5.50
C HIS A 128 -1.36 -5.09 -5.46
N ILE A 129 -1.72 -4.59 -4.27
CA ILE A 129 -2.49 -3.36 -4.07
C ILE A 129 -1.53 -2.23 -3.70
N LEU A 130 -1.14 -1.44 -4.70
CA LEU A 130 -0.08 -0.43 -4.55
C LEU A 130 -0.45 0.70 -3.57
N SER A 131 -1.72 1.08 -3.50
CA SER A 131 -2.21 2.04 -2.51
C SER A 131 -2.07 1.54 -1.06
N GLU A 132 -2.10 0.23 -0.83
CA GLU A 132 -1.83 -0.35 0.48
C GLU A 132 -0.34 -0.30 0.82
N VAL A 133 0.50 -0.60 -0.16
CA VAL A 133 1.97 -0.55 -0.01
C VAL A 133 2.43 0.88 0.30
N SER A 134 1.96 1.87 -0.47
CA SER A 134 2.27 3.30 -0.23
C SER A 134 1.87 3.78 1.16
N ALA A 135 0.76 3.26 1.67
CA ALA A 135 0.23 3.70 2.96
C ALA A 135 1.04 3.18 4.16
N VAL A 136 1.88 2.15 3.99
CA VAL A 136 2.49 1.41 5.11
C VAL A 136 4.02 1.32 5.00
N CYS A 137 4.57 1.31 3.77
CA CYS A 137 5.98 1.05 3.52
C CYS A 137 6.80 2.33 3.42
N ASP A 138 7.97 2.35 4.05
CA ASP A 138 8.97 3.44 3.92
C ASP A 138 9.82 3.28 2.66
N HIS A 139 9.90 2.06 2.13
CA HIS A 139 10.68 1.70 0.95
C HIS A 139 9.95 0.67 0.11
N ILE A 140 9.91 0.90 -1.21
CA ILE A 140 9.22 0.05 -2.17
C ILE A 140 10.22 -0.53 -3.15
N MET A 141 10.11 -1.82 -3.43
CA MET A 141 10.84 -2.52 -4.48
C MET A 141 9.86 -3.06 -5.52
N ILE A 142 9.99 -2.64 -6.77
CA ILE A 142 9.16 -3.11 -7.88
C ILE A 142 9.94 -4.15 -8.66
N ILE A 143 9.35 -5.35 -8.79
CA ILE A 143 9.94 -6.48 -9.52
C ILE A 143 9.06 -6.77 -10.74
N ALA A 144 9.66 -6.75 -11.93
CA ALA A 144 9.00 -7.13 -13.17
C ALA A 144 9.89 -8.08 -13.98
N HIS A 145 9.29 -9.09 -14.58
CA HIS A 145 10.00 -10.11 -15.39
C HIS A 145 11.23 -10.72 -14.68
N GLY A 146 11.12 -10.91 -13.34
CA GLY A 146 12.21 -11.47 -12.51
C GLY A 146 13.38 -10.52 -12.26
N LYS A 147 13.24 -9.23 -12.55
CA LYS A 147 14.26 -8.20 -12.32
C LYS A 147 13.72 -7.11 -11.41
N LEU A 148 14.59 -6.54 -10.58
CA LEU A 148 14.31 -5.35 -9.82
C LEU A 148 14.34 -4.14 -10.78
N VAL A 149 13.18 -3.51 -11.00
CA VAL A 149 13.04 -2.39 -11.94
C VAL A 149 13.04 -1.03 -11.24
N ALA A 150 12.61 -0.97 -9.98
CA ALA A 150 12.70 0.24 -9.15
C ALA A 150 12.87 -0.12 -7.68
N SER A 151 13.55 0.76 -6.92
CA SER A 151 13.78 0.59 -5.48
C SER A 151 14.01 1.96 -4.85
N ASP A 152 12.99 2.54 -4.21
CA ASP A 152 13.06 3.85 -3.54
C ASP A 152 11.91 4.04 -2.55
N SER A 153 11.87 5.19 -1.88
CA SER A 153 10.71 5.62 -1.08
C SER A 153 9.49 5.90 -1.97
N PRO A 154 8.26 5.79 -1.45
CA PRO A 154 7.05 6.15 -2.18
C PRO A 154 7.14 7.56 -2.80
N GLU A 155 7.61 8.55 -2.03
CA GLU A 155 7.73 9.94 -2.47
C GLU A 155 8.72 10.10 -3.63
N ASN A 156 9.85 9.37 -3.57
CA ASN A 156 10.84 9.43 -4.63
C ASN A 156 10.36 8.72 -5.90
N LEU A 157 9.67 7.59 -5.78
CA LEU A 157 9.06 6.91 -6.92
C LEU A 157 8.04 7.83 -7.62
N HIS A 158 7.20 8.54 -6.85
CA HIS A 158 6.31 9.56 -7.43
C HIS A 158 7.08 10.68 -8.16
N LYS A 159 8.17 11.18 -7.58
CA LYS A 159 8.99 12.24 -8.21
C LYS A 159 9.72 11.76 -9.46
N LEU A 160 10.27 10.55 -9.46
CA LEU A 160 11.00 9.99 -10.62
C LEU A 160 10.12 9.89 -11.86
N MET A 161 8.82 9.64 -11.69
CA MET A 161 7.87 9.48 -12.78
C MET A 161 7.05 10.75 -13.05
N SER A 162 7.14 11.77 -12.18
CA SER A 162 6.52 13.08 -12.38
C SER A 162 7.32 13.93 -13.37
N GLY A 163 7.54 13.41 -14.59
CA GLY A 163 8.24 14.14 -15.65
C GLY A 163 7.50 15.40 -16.14
N SER A 164 6.21 15.52 -15.81
CA SER A 164 5.37 16.66 -16.13
C SER A 164 4.24 16.79 -15.11
N MET A 165 3.92 18.01 -14.73
CA MET A 165 2.73 18.29 -13.91
C MET A 165 1.47 18.10 -14.75
N GLU A 166 0.52 17.32 -14.25
CA GLU A 166 -0.77 17.11 -14.91
C GLU A 166 -1.88 17.80 -14.11
N LEU A 167 -2.69 18.62 -14.79
CA LEU A 167 -3.86 19.27 -14.20
C LEU A 167 -5.14 18.74 -14.85
N ASN A 168 -6.06 18.25 -14.03
CA ASN A 168 -7.43 18.02 -14.48
C ASN A 168 -8.25 19.27 -14.26
N LEU A 169 -8.91 19.73 -15.30
CA LEU A 169 -9.73 20.94 -15.33
C LEU A 169 -11.16 20.62 -15.70
N GLU A 170 -12.12 21.12 -14.92
CA GLU A 170 -13.49 21.28 -15.36
C GLU A 170 -13.79 22.77 -15.50
N VAL A 171 -14.15 23.18 -16.72
CA VAL A 171 -14.32 24.60 -17.04
C VAL A 171 -15.67 24.80 -17.71
N LYS A 172 -16.42 25.82 -17.27
CA LYS A 172 -17.69 26.17 -17.91
C LYS A 172 -17.45 26.86 -19.25
N GLY A 173 -17.74 26.15 -20.33
CA GLY A 173 -17.52 26.62 -21.70
C GLY A 173 -17.34 25.47 -22.67
N SER A 174 -17.10 25.82 -23.96
CA SER A 174 -16.77 24.80 -24.96
C SER A 174 -15.30 24.39 -24.88
N ALA A 175 -14.99 23.13 -25.16
CA ALA A 175 -13.63 22.63 -25.22
C ALA A 175 -12.71 23.46 -26.13
N ALA A 176 -13.22 23.91 -27.25
CA ALA A 176 -12.48 24.76 -28.20
C ALA A 176 -12.09 26.12 -27.58
N ALA A 177 -13.01 26.77 -26.83
CA ALA A 177 -12.72 28.04 -26.16
C ALA A 177 -11.68 27.88 -25.05
N VAL A 178 -11.79 26.82 -24.22
CA VAL A 178 -10.81 26.51 -23.18
C VAL A 178 -9.44 26.22 -23.78
N LYS A 179 -9.37 25.39 -24.81
CA LYS A 179 -8.13 25.08 -25.52
C LYS A 179 -7.46 26.32 -26.11
N SER A 180 -8.24 27.20 -26.72
CA SER A 180 -7.73 28.47 -27.27
C SER A 180 -7.14 29.38 -26.17
N ALA A 181 -7.80 29.49 -25.00
CA ALA A 181 -7.30 30.29 -23.90
C ALA A 181 -6.00 29.75 -23.29
N LEU A 182 -5.83 28.43 -23.30
CA LEU A 182 -4.65 27.79 -22.72
C LEU A 182 -3.46 27.68 -23.69
N GLN A 183 -3.67 27.78 -25.00
CA GLN A 183 -2.61 27.63 -26.01
C GLN A 183 -1.51 28.70 -25.94
N GLU A 184 -1.77 29.85 -25.32
CA GLU A 184 -0.79 30.93 -25.17
C GLU A 184 0.21 30.67 -24.01
N ILE A 185 -0.05 29.67 -23.15
CA ILE A 185 0.83 29.33 -22.05
C ILE A 185 1.98 28.46 -22.56
N SER A 186 3.17 29.05 -22.68
CA SER A 186 4.35 28.39 -23.26
C SER A 186 4.84 27.15 -22.48
N GLN A 187 4.51 27.08 -21.21
CA GLN A 187 4.86 25.96 -20.32
C GLN A 187 3.93 24.76 -20.43
N ILE A 188 2.84 24.85 -21.19
CA ILE A 188 2.00 23.71 -21.52
C ILE A 188 2.67 22.89 -22.61
N ASP A 189 2.79 21.58 -22.39
CA ASP A 189 3.23 20.63 -23.38
C ASP A 189 2.06 20.13 -24.23
N ARG A 190 0.99 19.67 -23.56
CA ARG A 190 -0.15 19.03 -24.21
C ARG A 190 -1.46 19.30 -23.47
N ILE A 191 -2.54 19.41 -24.23
CA ILE A 191 -3.92 19.54 -23.73
C ILE A 191 -4.74 18.41 -24.34
N GLU A 192 -5.27 17.54 -23.50
CA GLU A 192 -6.13 16.43 -23.88
C GLU A 192 -7.58 16.71 -23.46
N GLU A 193 -8.53 16.39 -24.32
CA GLU A 193 -9.96 16.52 -24.03
C GLU A 193 -10.50 15.19 -23.51
N ASN A 194 -11.20 15.23 -22.38
CA ASN A 194 -11.89 14.05 -21.88
C ASN A 194 -13.30 13.98 -22.50
N THR A 195 -13.62 12.87 -23.13
CA THR A 195 -14.85 12.65 -23.92
C THR A 195 -16.16 12.63 -23.11
N GLU A 196 -16.12 12.65 -21.80
CA GLU A 196 -17.31 12.70 -20.91
C GLU A 196 -17.85 14.12 -20.67
N ALA A 197 -17.52 15.09 -21.52
CA ALA A 197 -17.95 16.47 -21.38
C ALA A 197 -19.46 16.62 -21.60
N SER A 198 -20.16 17.29 -20.69
CA SER A 198 -21.54 17.73 -20.89
C SER A 198 -21.58 18.95 -21.82
N LYS A 199 -22.73 19.23 -22.51
CA LYS A 199 -22.83 20.29 -23.55
C LYS A 199 -22.30 21.68 -23.16
N ASN A 200 -22.03 21.97 -21.88
CA ASN A 200 -21.59 23.29 -21.42
C ASN A 200 -20.40 23.25 -20.43
N VAL A 201 -19.78 22.11 -20.22
CA VAL A 201 -18.60 21.95 -19.33
C VAL A 201 -17.55 21.17 -20.10
N ALA A 202 -16.39 21.80 -20.30
CA ALA A 202 -15.22 21.16 -20.86
C ALA A 202 -14.42 20.48 -19.74
N LYS A 203 -14.09 19.21 -19.93
CA LYS A 203 -13.16 18.46 -19.08
C LYS A 203 -11.86 18.30 -19.84
N MET A 204 -10.78 18.85 -19.30
CA MET A 204 -9.48 18.89 -19.96
C MET A 204 -8.40 18.35 -19.02
N LYS A 205 -7.45 17.63 -19.60
CA LYS A 205 -6.20 17.27 -18.94
C LYS A 205 -5.09 18.12 -19.57
N VAL A 206 -4.43 18.92 -18.74
CA VAL A 206 -3.36 19.82 -19.16
C VAL A 206 -2.05 19.34 -18.59
N ILE A 207 -1.06 19.12 -19.45
CA ILE A 207 0.24 18.55 -19.13
C ILE A 207 1.29 19.63 -19.30
N SER A 208 2.09 19.91 -18.25
CA SER A 208 3.16 20.92 -18.29
C SER A 208 4.47 20.35 -18.84
N LYS A 209 5.35 21.22 -19.32
CA LYS A 209 6.76 20.90 -19.61
C LYS A 209 7.56 20.89 -18.32
N GLU A 210 8.51 19.95 -18.22
CA GLU A 210 9.53 19.94 -17.16
C GLU A 210 8.99 20.12 -15.73
N ASN A 211 7.82 19.56 -15.46
CA ASN A 211 7.15 19.66 -14.15
C ASN A 211 6.91 21.11 -13.65
N ALA A 212 6.75 22.06 -14.56
CA ALA A 212 6.48 23.46 -14.23
C ALA A 212 5.10 23.61 -13.57
N ASP A 213 5.00 24.35 -12.48
CA ASP A 213 3.70 24.70 -11.88
C ASP A 213 2.99 25.75 -12.74
N ILE A 214 1.97 25.31 -13.45
CA ILE A 214 1.19 26.13 -14.37
C ILE A 214 -0.15 26.59 -13.81
N ARG A 215 -0.48 26.27 -12.56
CA ARG A 215 -1.80 26.50 -11.96
C ARG A 215 -2.19 27.98 -11.99
N GLU A 216 -1.29 28.87 -11.61
CA GLU A 216 -1.55 30.31 -11.60
C GLU A 216 -1.78 30.85 -13.00
N GLN A 217 -0.98 30.41 -13.98
CA GLN A 217 -1.10 30.85 -15.38
C GLN A 217 -2.40 30.36 -16.00
N VAL A 218 -2.78 29.11 -15.75
CA VAL A 218 -4.05 28.53 -16.18
C VAL A 218 -5.22 29.30 -15.58
N PHE A 219 -5.13 29.66 -14.28
CA PHE A 219 -6.17 30.46 -13.63
C PHE A 219 -6.37 31.80 -14.31
N TYR A 220 -5.32 32.58 -14.52
CA TYR A 220 -5.42 33.89 -15.16
C TYR A 220 -5.88 33.81 -16.62
N ALA A 221 -5.36 32.88 -17.41
CA ALA A 221 -5.76 32.72 -18.81
C ALA A 221 -7.26 32.40 -18.95
N LEU A 222 -7.80 31.55 -18.09
CA LEU A 222 -9.22 31.22 -18.11
C LEU A 222 -10.09 32.36 -17.55
N ALA A 223 -9.61 33.11 -16.54
CA ALA A 223 -10.30 34.26 -15.98
C ALA A 223 -10.41 35.39 -17.01
N ASP A 224 -9.33 35.72 -17.72
CA ASP A 224 -9.30 36.73 -18.78
C ASP A 224 -10.23 36.35 -19.94
N ALA A 225 -10.31 35.06 -20.27
CA ALA A 225 -11.24 34.53 -21.27
C ALA A 225 -12.70 34.44 -20.75
N LYS A 226 -12.97 34.82 -19.49
CA LYS A 226 -14.29 34.69 -18.80
C LYS A 226 -14.86 33.28 -18.82
N LEU A 227 -13.98 32.29 -18.66
CA LEU A 227 -14.27 30.87 -18.58
C LEU A 227 -14.18 30.40 -17.12
N PRO A 228 -15.30 30.27 -16.39
CA PRO A 228 -15.27 29.89 -14.99
C PRO A 228 -14.70 28.48 -14.79
N ILE A 229 -13.70 28.36 -13.91
CA ILE A 229 -13.17 27.07 -13.46
C ILE A 229 -14.15 26.50 -12.43
N LEU A 230 -14.63 25.29 -12.66
CA LEU A 230 -15.49 24.53 -11.76
C LEU A 230 -14.67 23.61 -10.87
N GLU A 231 -13.61 23.03 -11.43
CA GLU A 231 -12.66 22.19 -10.72
C GLU A 231 -11.26 22.35 -11.33
N MET A 232 -10.24 22.38 -10.47
CA MET A 232 -8.83 22.31 -10.87
C MET A 232 -8.11 21.44 -9.84
N THR A 233 -7.74 20.22 -10.28
CA THR A 233 -7.03 19.26 -9.43
C THR A 233 -5.69 18.90 -10.05
N HIS A 234 -4.68 18.75 -9.22
CA HIS A 234 -3.40 18.18 -9.63
C HIS A 234 -3.57 16.66 -9.75
N ALA A 235 -3.34 16.11 -10.93
CA ALA A 235 -3.29 14.68 -11.15
C ALA A 235 -1.88 14.20 -10.83
N GLU A 236 -1.68 13.67 -9.63
CA GLU A 236 -0.47 12.92 -9.33
C GLU A 236 -0.60 11.54 -9.99
N LYS A 237 0.44 11.09 -10.70
CA LYS A 237 0.48 9.71 -11.16
C LYS A 237 0.39 8.79 -9.94
N SER A 238 -0.54 7.87 -9.99
CA SER A 238 -0.65 6.85 -8.95
C SER A 238 0.55 5.89 -9.04
N LEU A 239 0.82 5.14 -7.96
CA LEU A 239 1.83 4.07 -8.04
C LEU A 239 1.42 2.98 -9.04
N GLU A 240 0.12 2.82 -9.29
CA GLU A 240 -0.42 1.95 -10.33
C GLU A 240 0.05 2.38 -11.72
N ASP A 241 -0.01 3.69 -12.02
CA ASP A 241 0.48 4.24 -13.31
C ASP A 241 1.99 4.03 -13.44
N ILE A 242 2.72 4.28 -12.36
CA ILE A 242 4.18 4.06 -12.29
C ILE A 242 4.51 2.59 -12.52
N PHE A 243 3.77 1.68 -11.89
CA PHE A 243 3.96 0.25 -12.06
C PHE A 243 3.74 -0.18 -13.51
N LEU A 244 2.67 0.30 -14.15
CA LEU A 244 2.37 0.00 -15.55
C LEU A 244 3.49 0.47 -16.48
N GLU A 245 3.96 1.73 -16.33
CA GLU A 245 5.04 2.27 -17.15
C GLU A 245 6.38 1.52 -16.99
N LEU A 246 6.65 0.96 -15.81
CA LEU A 246 7.88 0.21 -15.53
C LEU A 246 7.80 -1.26 -15.96
N THR A 247 6.60 -1.78 -16.21
CA THR A 247 6.36 -3.21 -16.50
C THR A 247 5.95 -3.50 -17.94
N GLU A 248 5.64 -2.46 -18.74
CA GLU A 248 5.49 -2.56 -20.21
C GLU A 248 6.87 -2.67 -20.91
#